data_0c16997f200e7ff1c0cb50f2ebbf7f95
#
_entry.id   0c16997f200e7ff1c0cb50f2ebbf7f95
#
_cell.length_a   1.000
_cell.length_b   1.000
_cell.length_c   1.000
_cell.angle_alpha   90.00
_cell.angle_beta   90.00
_cell.angle_gamma   90.00
#
_symmetry.space_group_name_H-M   'P 1'
#
loop_
_entity.id
_entity.type
_entity.pdbx_description
1 polymer ?
#
loop_
_entity_poly.entity_id
_entity_poly.type
_entity_poly.pdbx_seq_one_letter_code
_entity_poly.pdbx_strand_id
1 'polypeptide(L)'
;MNYQETVEYLFTSTPVFEKIGAKAYKPGLDTMYKMDEHFGHPHNQYKCIHISGTNGKGSSSHTLAAILQSQGYKVGLFTSPHLVDFRERIRVNGEMVSEEYVIDFVENNRKFFEPLHPSFFELTTMMAFQYFAEQKVDFAVIEVGLGGRLDSTNIITPILSVITNISFDHTQFLGNTLGEIAGEKAGIIKPQIPVVIGEWNEETQPVFIKKAHEQNSPIHFAHATDADMNFELKGNYQKKNFCTISAAVECLKEEGIEIKDESIKNGFEHVCELTGLRGRWEKLNEHPLTICDTGHNLAGWEYLEPQIASVKADTKHIVFGMVDDKDVCLLYTSPS
;
A
#
# COMPACT_ATOMS: atom_id res chain seq x y z
N MET A 1 -14.87 8.65 24.28
CA MET A 1 -14.88 7.20 23.97
C MET A 1 -13.57 6.58 24.42
N ASN A 2 -13.55 5.27 24.77
CA ASN A 2 -12.28 4.55 24.85
C ASN A 2 -11.82 4.11 23.43
N TYR A 3 -10.63 3.54 23.30
CA TYR A 3 -10.08 3.14 21.99
C TYR A 3 -10.99 2.15 21.24
N GLN A 4 -11.45 1.10 21.91
CA GLN A 4 -12.33 0.09 21.31
C GLN A 4 -13.65 0.70 20.80
N GLU A 5 -14.28 1.56 21.59
CA GLU A 5 -15.49 2.30 21.20
C GLU A 5 -15.22 3.23 20.00
N THR A 6 -14.05 3.86 19.96
CA THR A 6 -13.64 4.74 18.83
C THR A 6 -13.45 3.95 17.55
N VAL A 7 -12.76 2.81 17.63
CA VAL A 7 -12.59 1.92 16.48
C VAL A 7 -13.92 1.37 16.00
N GLU A 8 -14.80 0.94 16.93
CA GLU A 8 -16.14 0.48 16.59
C GLU A 8 -16.96 1.60 15.92
N TYR A 9 -16.88 2.82 16.43
CA TYR A 9 -17.51 4.00 15.80
C TYR A 9 -17.01 4.18 14.36
N LEU A 10 -15.71 4.16 14.10
CA LEU A 10 -15.15 4.27 12.75
C LEU A 10 -15.70 3.18 11.83
N PHE A 11 -15.84 1.93 12.32
CA PHE A 11 -16.32 0.81 11.53
C PHE A 11 -17.85 0.75 11.36
N THR A 12 -18.63 1.41 12.19
CA THR A 12 -20.10 1.35 12.16
C THR A 12 -20.75 2.62 11.64
N SER A 13 -20.14 3.76 11.90
CA SER A 13 -20.69 5.07 11.54
C SER A 13 -20.29 5.53 10.14
N THR A 14 -19.35 4.82 9.49
CA THR A 14 -18.88 5.12 8.13
C THR A 14 -18.96 3.90 7.22
N PRO A 15 -19.21 4.06 5.92
CA PRO A 15 -19.15 2.95 4.97
C PRO A 15 -17.76 2.32 4.93
N VAL A 16 -17.67 1.03 5.25
CA VAL A 16 -16.42 0.25 5.28
C VAL A 16 -16.43 -0.79 4.17
N PHE A 17 -15.42 -0.74 3.30
CA PHE A 17 -15.33 -1.62 2.13
C PHE A 17 -15.27 -3.10 2.52
N GLU A 18 -14.51 -3.45 3.54
CA GLU A 18 -14.37 -4.82 4.04
C GLU A 18 -15.70 -5.42 4.57
N LYS A 19 -16.68 -4.56 4.93
CA LYS A 19 -17.99 -5.01 5.46
C LYS A 19 -19.10 -5.05 4.40
N ILE A 20 -19.15 -4.05 3.53
CA ILE A 20 -20.28 -3.88 2.60
C ILE A 20 -19.85 -3.84 1.11
N GLY A 21 -18.57 -4.15 0.85
CA GLY A 21 -18.01 -4.26 -0.51
C GLY A 21 -18.25 -3.01 -1.35
N ALA A 22 -18.71 -3.24 -2.57
CA ALA A 22 -18.95 -2.18 -3.57
C ALA A 22 -19.80 -1.00 -3.09
N LYS A 23 -20.71 -1.22 -2.16
CA LYS A 23 -21.61 -0.16 -1.64
C LYS A 23 -20.89 0.89 -0.80
N ALA A 24 -19.71 0.57 -0.27
CA ALA A 24 -18.88 1.51 0.47
C ALA A 24 -18.05 2.43 -0.43
N TYR A 25 -17.90 2.07 -1.71
CA TYR A 25 -17.12 2.87 -2.65
C TYR A 25 -17.85 4.18 -2.97
N LYS A 26 -17.23 5.29 -2.58
CA LYS A 26 -17.71 6.64 -2.83
C LYS A 26 -16.80 7.29 -3.88
N PRO A 27 -17.22 7.32 -5.17
CA PRO A 27 -16.39 7.91 -6.20
C PRO A 27 -16.27 9.43 -6.02
N GLY A 28 -15.07 9.96 -6.17
CA GLY A 28 -14.79 11.39 -6.09
C GLY A 28 -13.92 11.75 -4.88
N LEU A 29 -13.34 12.93 -4.93
CA LEU A 29 -12.40 13.44 -3.91
C LEU A 29 -12.94 14.65 -3.16
N ASP A 30 -14.20 15.05 -3.39
CA ASP A 30 -14.78 16.29 -2.82
C ASP A 30 -14.74 16.28 -1.29
N THR A 31 -15.04 15.14 -0.67
CA THR A 31 -14.98 15.02 0.80
C THR A 31 -13.54 15.15 1.28
N MET A 32 -12.59 14.53 0.58
CA MET A 32 -11.17 14.63 0.91
C MET A 32 -10.66 16.06 0.80
N TYR A 33 -11.00 16.78 -0.27
CA TYR A 33 -10.60 18.19 -0.41
C TYR A 33 -11.17 19.08 0.69
N LYS A 34 -12.43 18.88 1.11
CA LYS A 34 -13.04 19.62 2.22
C LYS A 34 -12.35 19.34 3.56
N MET A 35 -12.00 18.06 3.81
CA MET A 35 -11.25 17.69 5.01
C MET A 35 -9.83 18.26 4.96
N ASP A 36 -9.15 18.15 3.83
CA ASP A 36 -7.80 18.67 3.64
C ASP A 36 -7.72 20.18 3.86
N GLU A 37 -8.69 20.95 3.35
CA GLU A 37 -8.82 22.38 3.62
C GLU A 37 -9.02 22.67 5.11
N HIS A 38 -9.91 21.91 5.77
CA HIS A 38 -10.19 22.07 7.20
C HIS A 38 -8.94 21.84 8.06
N PHE A 39 -8.12 20.83 7.72
CA PHE A 39 -6.88 20.51 8.44
C PHE A 39 -5.67 21.34 7.96
N GLY A 40 -5.85 22.27 7.02
CA GLY A 40 -4.79 23.16 6.55
C GLY A 40 -3.74 22.48 5.68
N HIS A 41 -4.15 21.53 4.85
CA HIS A 41 -3.31 20.81 3.88
C HIS A 41 -2.09 20.11 4.51
N PRO A 42 -2.30 19.20 5.46
CA PRO A 42 -1.22 18.60 6.25
C PRO A 42 -0.18 17.88 5.39
N HIS A 43 -0.61 17.26 4.28
CA HIS A 43 0.27 16.55 3.36
C HIS A 43 1.32 17.42 2.65
N ASN A 44 1.18 18.75 2.68
CA ASN A 44 2.16 19.68 2.12
C ASN A 44 3.36 19.95 3.05
N GLN A 45 3.35 19.42 4.28
CA GLN A 45 4.40 19.68 5.27
C GLN A 45 5.56 18.68 5.20
N TYR A 46 5.46 17.65 4.36
CA TYR A 46 6.46 16.60 4.20
C TYR A 46 6.49 16.06 2.76
N LYS A 47 7.54 15.34 2.42
CA LYS A 47 7.66 14.71 1.08
C LYS A 47 6.88 13.40 1.04
N CYS A 48 6.03 13.20 0.02
CA CYS A 48 5.27 11.97 -0.15
C CYS A 48 5.86 11.08 -1.25
N ILE A 49 5.82 9.75 -1.03
CA ILE A 49 5.99 8.73 -2.06
C ILE A 49 4.65 8.00 -2.17
N HIS A 50 4.06 7.96 -3.38
CA HIS A 50 2.72 7.43 -3.59
C HIS A 50 2.77 6.08 -4.31
N ILE A 51 2.21 5.03 -3.72
CA ILE A 51 2.35 3.66 -4.20
C ILE A 51 0.99 3.06 -4.55
N SER A 52 0.80 2.73 -5.83
CA SER A 52 -0.36 1.99 -6.35
C SER A 52 0.08 0.64 -6.92
N GLY A 53 -0.89 -0.18 -7.30
CA GLY A 53 -0.71 -1.49 -7.91
C GLY A 53 -1.84 -2.45 -7.53
N THR A 54 -1.86 -3.64 -8.12
CA THR A 54 -2.77 -4.70 -7.69
C THR A 54 -2.17 -5.42 -6.50
N ASN A 55 -1.03 -6.06 -6.67
CA ASN A 55 -0.27 -6.74 -5.62
C ASN A 55 1.04 -6.01 -5.34
N GLY A 56 1.69 -6.31 -4.21
CA GLY A 56 3.01 -5.78 -3.87
C GLY A 56 3.03 -4.39 -3.24
N LYS A 57 1.93 -3.63 -3.23
CA LYS A 57 1.86 -2.28 -2.64
C LYS A 57 2.42 -2.23 -1.22
N GLY A 58 1.82 -3.01 -0.31
CA GLY A 58 2.23 -3.03 1.10
C GLY A 58 3.69 -3.45 1.28
N SER A 59 4.16 -4.52 0.59
CA SER A 59 5.57 -4.93 0.65
C SER A 59 6.50 -3.80 0.17
N SER A 60 6.16 -3.15 -0.95
CA SER A 60 6.96 -2.05 -1.49
C SER A 60 6.94 -0.82 -0.57
N SER A 61 5.78 -0.48 0.00
CA SER A 61 5.65 0.64 0.94
C SER A 61 6.50 0.43 2.19
N HIS A 62 6.40 -0.74 2.81
CA HIS A 62 7.18 -1.07 3.99
C HIS A 62 8.68 -1.11 3.70
N THR A 63 9.11 -1.70 2.58
CA THR A 63 10.53 -1.77 2.25
C THR A 63 11.12 -0.39 1.94
N LEU A 64 10.41 0.47 1.20
CA LEU A 64 10.86 1.85 0.99
C LEU A 64 10.92 2.65 2.30
N ALA A 65 9.94 2.47 3.17
CA ALA A 65 9.97 3.08 4.50
C ALA A 65 11.16 2.58 5.32
N ALA A 66 11.46 1.27 5.31
CA ALA A 66 12.61 0.69 6.00
C ALA A 66 13.95 1.25 5.49
N ILE A 67 14.10 1.41 4.17
CA ILE A 67 15.30 1.99 3.56
C ILE A 67 15.49 3.46 3.99
N LEU A 68 14.42 4.25 3.94
CA LEU A 68 14.49 5.66 4.35
C LEU A 68 14.73 5.81 5.86
N GLN A 69 14.13 4.96 6.70
CA GLN A 69 14.42 4.91 8.15
C GLN A 69 15.88 4.54 8.40
N SER A 70 16.41 3.55 7.66
CA SER A 70 17.82 3.14 7.79
C SER A 70 18.79 4.25 7.40
N GLN A 71 18.38 5.19 6.54
CA GLN A 71 19.15 6.39 6.22
C GLN A 71 19.12 7.43 7.34
N GLY A 72 18.21 7.31 8.30
CA GLY A 72 18.05 8.23 9.41
C GLY A 72 16.92 9.24 9.26
N TYR A 73 16.10 9.13 8.23
CA TYR A 73 14.91 9.96 8.07
C TYR A 73 13.79 9.55 9.03
N LYS A 74 12.97 10.51 9.46
CA LYS A 74 11.71 10.23 10.14
C LYS A 74 10.63 9.95 9.11
N VAL A 75 10.12 8.73 9.10
CA VAL A 75 9.26 8.23 8.01
C VAL A 75 7.87 7.89 8.53
N GLY A 76 6.85 8.53 7.95
CA GLY A 76 5.47 8.12 8.05
C GLY A 76 5.17 6.99 7.06
N LEU A 77 4.36 6.03 7.45
CA LEU A 77 3.93 4.92 6.62
C LEU A 77 2.42 4.73 6.76
N PHE A 78 1.70 4.87 5.64
CA PHE A 78 0.26 4.61 5.55
C PHE A 78 0.01 3.41 4.66
N THR A 79 -0.60 2.35 5.22
CA THR A 79 -0.86 1.08 4.53
C THR A 79 -2.25 0.54 4.84
N SER A 80 -2.76 -0.38 4.00
CA SER A 80 -4.05 -1.03 4.19
C SER A 80 -4.15 -2.39 3.48
N PRO A 81 -5.00 -3.30 3.97
CA PRO A 81 -5.69 -3.26 5.26
C PRO A 81 -4.76 -3.59 6.43
N HIS A 82 -5.23 -3.43 7.67
CA HIS A 82 -4.58 -3.98 8.85
C HIS A 82 -4.94 -5.46 9.06
N LEU A 83 -4.17 -6.18 9.83
CA LEU A 83 -4.40 -7.59 10.14
C LEU A 83 -5.06 -7.80 11.50
N VAL A 84 -4.61 -7.10 12.52
CA VAL A 84 -5.05 -7.27 13.91
C VAL A 84 -5.54 -5.97 14.51
N ASP A 85 -4.76 -4.90 14.41
CA ASP A 85 -5.04 -3.62 15.06
C ASP A 85 -5.17 -2.50 14.02
N PHE A 86 -6.21 -1.66 14.16
CA PHE A 86 -6.44 -0.51 13.29
C PHE A 86 -5.19 0.37 13.13
N ARG A 87 -4.40 0.54 14.20
CA ARG A 87 -3.21 1.40 14.23
C ARG A 87 -2.07 0.92 13.33
N GLU A 88 -2.11 -0.33 12.86
CA GLU A 88 -1.16 -0.84 11.86
C GLU A 88 -1.16 -0.01 10.58
N ARG A 89 -2.29 0.65 10.27
CA ARG A 89 -2.46 1.49 9.08
C ARG A 89 -1.61 2.76 9.09
N ILE A 90 -1.23 3.24 10.28
CA ILE A 90 -0.56 4.53 10.47
C ILE A 90 0.64 4.34 11.39
N ARG A 91 1.83 4.45 10.84
CA ARG A 91 3.09 4.27 11.58
C ARG A 91 4.05 5.42 11.35
N VAL A 92 4.89 5.69 12.33
CA VAL A 92 6.04 6.59 12.20
C VAL A 92 7.26 5.86 12.73
N ASN A 93 8.29 5.68 11.90
CA ASN A 93 9.48 4.90 12.21
C ASN A 93 9.16 3.52 12.82
N GLY A 94 8.22 2.80 12.20
CA GLY A 94 7.77 1.48 12.63
C GLY A 94 6.76 1.46 13.76
N GLU A 95 6.69 2.50 14.58
CA GLU A 95 5.76 2.60 15.71
C GLU A 95 4.35 2.96 15.23
N MET A 96 3.37 2.22 15.71
CA MET A 96 1.95 2.49 15.41
C MET A 96 1.52 3.81 16.07
N VAL A 97 0.58 4.52 15.44
CA VAL A 97 -0.11 5.66 16.05
C VAL A 97 -0.68 5.27 17.43
N SER A 98 -0.64 6.16 18.41
CA SER A 98 -1.15 5.83 19.74
C SER A 98 -2.68 5.72 19.78
N GLU A 99 -3.21 4.97 20.74
CA GLU A 99 -4.66 4.87 20.97
C GLU A 99 -5.27 6.23 21.30
N GLU A 100 -4.57 7.01 22.12
CA GLU A 100 -4.97 8.35 22.50
C GLU A 100 -5.13 9.25 21.27
N TYR A 101 -4.18 9.20 20.32
CA TYR A 101 -4.27 10.00 19.11
C TYR A 101 -5.51 9.66 18.28
N VAL A 102 -5.80 8.36 18.13
CA VAL A 102 -7.00 7.90 17.40
C VAL A 102 -8.28 8.42 18.06
N ILE A 103 -8.36 8.33 19.40
CA ILE A 103 -9.50 8.84 20.18
C ILE A 103 -9.63 10.34 19.98
N ASP A 104 -8.56 11.09 20.20
CA ASP A 104 -8.55 12.55 20.15
C ASP A 104 -8.88 13.07 18.74
N PHE A 105 -8.35 12.44 17.69
CA PHE A 105 -8.68 12.81 16.32
C PHE A 105 -10.18 12.69 16.06
N VAL A 106 -10.80 11.58 16.46
CA VAL A 106 -12.23 11.36 16.25
C VAL A 106 -13.05 12.31 17.12
N GLU A 107 -12.80 12.39 18.42
CA GLU A 107 -13.62 13.20 19.35
C GLU A 107 -13.56 14.70 19.03
N ASN A 108 -12.39 15.20 18.71
CA ASN A 108 -12.22 16.63 18.42
C ASN A 108 -12.80 17.05 17.06
N ASN A 109 -12.86 16.13 16.08
CA ASN A 109 -13.21 16.49 14.71
C ASN A 109 -14.56 15.92 14.24
N ARG A 110 -15.22 15.03 15.01
CA ARG A 110 -16.46 14.38 14.59
C ARG A 110 -17.58 15.36 14.21
N LYS A 111 -17.71 16.49 14.89
CA LYS A 111 -18.71 17.53 14.58
C LYS A 111 -18.50 18.15 13.20
N PHE A 112 -17.26 18.17 12.73
CA PHE A 112 -16.92 18.66 11.41
C PHE A 112 -17.16 17.58 10.34
N PHE A 113 -16.66 16.37 10.54
CA PHE A 113 -16.71 15.38 9.48
C PHE A 113 -18.04 14.59 9.40
N GLU A 114 -18.81 14.44 10.48
CA GLU A 114 -20.11 13.73 10.44
C GLU A 114 -21.06 14.26 9.35
N PRO A 115 -21.25 15.60 9.19
CA PRO A 115 -22.10 16.14 8.12
C PRO A 115 -21.58 15.88 6.70
N LEU A 116 -20.30 15.55 6.53
CA LEU A 116 -19.70 15.24 5.23
C LEU A 116 -19.93 13.78 4.84
N HIS A 117 -20.36 12.93 5.78
CA HIS A 117 -20.53 11.49 5.60
C HIS A 117 -19.32 10.82 4.94
N PRO A 118 -18.08 10.99 5.48
CA PRO A 118 -16.90 10.38 4.91
C PRO A 118 -16.98 8.86 4.98
N SER A 119 -16.27 8.19 4.08
CA SER A 119 -16.00 6.76 4.22
C SER A 119 -14.94 6.51 5.30
N PHE A 120 -14.88 5.28 5.79
CA PHE A 120 -13.82 4.82 6.70
C PHE A 120 -12.42 5.14 6.17
N PHE A 121 -12.20 4.89 4.86
CA PHE A 121 -10.90 5.10 4.25
C PHE A 121 -10.55 6.59 4.13
N GLU A 122 -11.52 7.46 3.79
CA GLU A 122 -11.32 8.91 3.78
C GLU A 122 -10.90 9.44 5.16
N LEU A 123 -11.59 9.02 6.23
CA LEU A 123 -11.23 9.42 7.61
C LEU A 123 -9.85 8.91 8.02
N THR A 124 -9.55 7.64 7.73
CA THR A 124 -8.27 7.04 8.08
C THR A 124 -7.11 7.70 7.31
N THR A 125 -7.33 8.04 6.05
CA THR A 125 -6.35 8.77 5.23
C THR A 125 -6.06 10.16 5.80
N MET A 126 -7.09 10.92 6.15
CA MET A 126 -6.91 12.26 6.72
C MET A 126 -6.26 12.21 8.10
N MET A 127 -6.63 11.22 8.94
CA MET A 127 -5.98 10.98 10.22
C MET A 127 -4.48 10.73 10.04
N ALA A 128 -4.09 9.91 9.05
CA ALA A 128 -2.69 9.65 8.75
C ALA A 128 -1.95 10.92 8.31
N PHE A 129 -2.53 11.71 7.41
CA PHE A 129 -1.92 12.94 6.91
C PHE A 129 -1.68 13.95 8.04
N GLN A 130 -2.69 14.14 8.90
CA GLN A 130 -2.57 15.03 10.05
C GLN A 130 -1.52 14.51 11.04
N TYR A 131 -1.53 13.23 11.36
CA TYR A 131 -0.55 12.61 12.26
C TYR A 131 0.89 12.80 11.76
N PHE A 132 1.13 12.58 10.47
CA PHE A 132 2.47 12.75 9.90
C PHE A 132 2.96 14.20 9.97
N ALA A 133 2.07 15.18 9.74
CA ALA A 133 2.40 16.60 9.88
C ALA A 133 2.75 16.96 11.34
N GLU A 134 1.95 16.51 12.31
CA GLU A 134 2.21 16.74 13.74
C GLU A 134 3.50 16.05 14.20
N GLN A 135 3.78 14.87 13.67
CA GLN A 135 5.01 14.14 13.93
C GLN A 135 6.22 14.74 13.21
N LYS A 136 6.03 15.68 12.29
CA LYS A 136 7.09 16.35 11.49
C LYS A 136 7.96 15.30 10.79
N VAL A 137 7.33 14.39 10.06
CA VAL A 137 8.06 13.39 9.30
C VAL A 137 8.80 14.05 8.12
N ASP A 138 9.95 13.52 7.74
CA ASP A 138 10.69 13.97 6.55
C ASP A 138 10.02 13.43 5.29
N PHE A 139 9.59 12.17 5.34
CA PHE A 139 8.93 11.45 4.26
C PHE A 139 7.68 10.75 4.76
N ALA A 140 6.68 10.64 3.88
CA ALA A 140 5.55 9.75 4.07
C ALA A 140 5.42 8.80 2.87
N VAL A 141 5.45 7.50 3.13
CA VAL A 141 5.16 6.47 2.12
C VAL A 141 3.67 6.14 2.22
N ILE A 142 2.93 6.44 1.16
CA ILE A 142 1.47 6.39 1.13
C ILE A 142 1.01 5.31 0.16
N GLU A 143 0.39 4.25 0.68
CA GLU A 143 -0.24 3.20 -0.09
C GLU A 143 -1.64 3.61 -0.53
N VAL A 144 -1.95 3.45 -1.83
CA VAL A 144 -3.29 3.59 -2.40
C VAL A 144 -4.19 2.47 -1.89
N GLY A 145 -5.41 2.81 -1.47
CA GLY A 145 -6.39 1.80 -1.04
C GLY A 145 -6.97 1.03 -2.23
N LEU A 146 -7.52 1.73 -3.22
CA LEU A 146 -8.15 1.13 -4.40
C LEU A 146 -7.91 1.95 -5.67
N GLY A 147 -7.41 1.30 -6.72
CA GLY A 147 -7.18 1.94 -8.01
C GLY A 147 -6.07 2.98 -7.95
N GLY A 148 -6.40 4.23 -8.01
CA GLY A 148 -5.47 5.37 -7.90
C GLY A 148 -6.16 6.70 -8.20
N ARG A 149 -6.75 6.87 -9.39
CA ARG A 149 -7.31 8.14 -9.87
C ARG A 149 -8.30 8.79 -8.89
N LEU A 150 -9.20 8.01 -8.32
CA LEU A 150 -10.25 8.47 -7.39
C LEU A 150 -10.02 7.94 -5.96
N ASP A 151 -8.81 7.44 -5.66
CA ASP A 151 -8.46 7.02 -4.32
C ASP A 151 -8.31 8.22 -3.38
N SER A 152 -8.75 8.07 -2.14
CA SER A 152 -8.71 9.15 -1.12
C SER A 152 -7.30 9.71 -0.91
N THR A 153 -6.27 8.88 -1.13
CA THR A 153 -4.87 9.32 -1.02
C THR A 153 -4.43 10.24 -2.17
N ASN A 154 -5.16 10.27 -3.29
CA ASN A 154 -4.72 10.94 -4.52
C ASN A 154 -4.89 12.48 -4.52
N ILE A 155 -5.15 13.08 -3.38
CA ILE A 155 -5.09 14.53 -3.20
C ILE A 155 -3.65 15.06 -3.06
N ILE A 156 -2.68 14.16 -2.80
CA ILE A 156 -1.27 14.52 -2.62
C ILE A 156 -0.55 14.81 -3.94
N THR A 157 0.52 15.59 -3.86
CA THR A 157 1.53 15.72 -4.92
C THR A 157 2.83 15.09 -4.39
N PRO A 158 3.12 13.84 -4.80
CA PRO A 158 4.31 13.14 -4.30
C PRO A 158 5.59 13.63 -4.98
N ILE A 159 6.76 13.25 -4.45
CA ILE A 159 8.05 13.41 -5.12
C ILE A 159 8.35 12.23 -6.05
N LEU A 160 7.65 11.10 -5.86
CA LEU A 160 7.76 9.88 -6.66
C LEU A 160 6.43 9.13 -6.62
N SER A 161 5.93 8.70 -7.79
CA SER A 161 4.85 7.73 -7.91
C SER A 161 5.41 6.35 -8.26
N VAL A 162 4.85 5.28 -7.66
CA VAL A 162 5.25 3.90 -7.95
C VAL A 162 4.00 3.08 -8.25
N ILE A 163 4.02 2.33 -9.36
CA ILE A 163 2.96 1.37 -9.71
C ILE A 163 3.59 -0.02 -9.75
N THR A 164 3.25 -0.87 -8.79
CA THR A 164 3.95 -2.15 -8.60
C THR A 164 3.65 -3.16 -9.69
N ASN A 165 2.37 -3.45 -9.93
CA ASN A 165 1.93 -4.31 -11.02
C ASN A 165 0.45 -4.08 -11.37
N ILE A 166 0.01 -4.71 -12.47
CA ILE A 166 -1.39 -4.74 -12.91
C ILE A 166 -1.81 -6.19 -13.06
N SER A 167 -2.90 -6.55 -12.38
CA SER A 167 -3.60 -7.81 -12.58
C SER A 167 -5.09 -7.62 -12.31
N PHE A 168 -5.90 -8.61 -12.68
CA PHE A 168 -7.35 -8.56 -12.44
C PHE A 168 -7.65 -8.62 -10.94
N ASP A 169 -8.20 -7.56 -10.42
CA ASP A 169 -8.78 -7.43 -9.09
C ASP A 169 -9.74 -6.26 -9.08
N HIS A 170 -10.79 -6.31 -8.25
CA HIS A 170 -11.80 -5.26 -8.14
C HIS A 170 -12.37 -4.79 -9.51
N THR A 171 -12.58 -5.72 -10.44
CA THR A 171 -12.98 -5.42 -11.82
C THR A 171 -14.28 -4.63 -11.92
N GLN A 172 -15.18 -4.79 -10.95
CA GLN A 172 -16.42 -4.02 -10.83
C GLN A 172 -16.21 -2.50 -10.69
N PHE A 173 -14.99 -2.04 -10.34
CA PHE A 173 -14.66 -0.62 -10.17
C PHE A 173 -13.58 -0.14 -11.12
N LEU A 174 -12.61 -1.01 -11.42
CA LEU A 174 -11.39 -0.63 -12.13
C LEU A 174 -11.43 -0.95 -13.61
N GLY A 175 -12.47 -1.72 -14.05
CA GLY A 175 -12.62 -2.15 -15.43
C GLY A 175 -12.36 -3.64 -15.64
N ASN A 176 -12.66 -4.11 -16.86
CA ASN A 176 -12.64 -5.52 -17.23
C ASN A 176 -11.43 -5.91 -18.10
N THR A 177 -10.53 -4.97 -18.34
CA THR A 177 -9.28 -5.17 -19.08
C THR A 177 -8.09 -4.69 -18.24
N LEU A 178 -6.91 -5.24 -18.52
CA LEU A 178 -5.69 -4.77 -17.82
C LEU A 178 -5.38 -3.31 -18.17
N GLY A 179 -5.71 -2.88 -19.40
CA GLY A 179 -5.56 -1.49 -19.83
C GLY A 179 -6.42 -0.52 -19.03
N GLU A 180 -7.70 -0.87 -18.76
CA GLU A 180 -8.60 -0.06 -17.92
C GLU A 180 -8.08 0.03 -16.47
N ILE A 181 -7.70 -1.10 -15.89
CA ILE A 181 -7.12 -1.16 -14.54
C ILE A 181 -5.83 -0.33 -14.46
N ALA A 182 -4.96 -0.42 -15.48
CA ALA A 182 -3.75 0.39 -15.58
C ALA A 182 -4.07 1.88 -15.65
N GLY A 183 -5.13 2.27 -16.39
CA GLY A 183 -5.59 3.65 -16.49
C GLY A 183 -6.03 4.24 -15.14
N GLU A 184 -6.77 3.48 -14.35
CA GLU A 184 -7.18 3.89 -13.00
C GLU A 184 -5.96 4.05 -12.05
N LYS A 185 -5.01 3.11 -12.11
CA LYS A 185 -3.79 3.19 -11.28
C LYS A 185 -2.84 4.29 -11.76
N ALA A 186 -2.73 4.51 -13.06
CA ALA A 186 -1.96 5.62 -13.65
C ALA A 186 -2.48 7.00 -13.24
N GLY A 187 -3.68 7.08 -12.64
CA GLY A 187 -4.21 8.32 -12.06
C GLY A 187 -3.37 8.94 -10.94
N ILE A 188 -2.41 8.21 -10.36
CA ILE A 188 -1.44 8.75 -9.40
C ILE A 188 -0.24 9.45 -10.05
N ILE A 189 -0.08 9.34 -11.37
CA ILE A 189 0.99 10.04 -12.12
C ILE A 189 0.64 11.53 -12.15
N LYS A 190 1.49 12.35 -11.56
CA LYS A 190 1.29 13.79 -11.40
C LYS A 190 2.17 14.62 -12.33
N PRO A 191 1.78 15.85 -12.65
CA PRO A 191 2.58 16.72 -13.54
C PRO A 191 4.04 16.85 -13.09
N GLN A 192 4.97 16.50 -13.99
CA GLN A 192 6.42 16.64 -13.80
C GLN A 192 7.01 15.77 -12.67
N ILE A 193 6.22 14.91 -12.04
CA ILE A 193 6.68 14.00 -10.99
C ILE A 193 7.09 12.67 -11.60
N PRO A 194 8.28 12.14 -11.31
CA PRO A 194 8.72 10.86 -11.83
C PRO A 194 7.81 9.71 -11.40
N VAL A 195 7.68 8.72 -12.28
CA VAL A 195 6.94 7.49 -11.99
C VAL A 195 7.77 6.25 -12.29
N VAL A 196 7.76 5.30 -11.35
CA VAL A 196 8.34 3.97 -11.53
C VAL A 196 7.23 2.96 -11.76
N ILE A 197 7.35 2.17 -12.84
CA ILE A 197 6.48 1.05 -13.19
C ILE A 197 7.23 -0.25 -12.91
N GLY A 198 6.72 -1.06 -11.97
CA GLY A 198 7.36 -2.31 -11.56
C GLY A 198 7.18 -3.41 -12.61
N GLU A 199 5.95 -3.85 -12.83
CA GLU A 199 5.62 -4.85 -13.85
C GLU A 199 4.70 -4.25 -14.92
N TRP A 200 4.93 -4.66 -16.16
CA TRP A 200 4.18 -4.19 -17.32
C TRP A 200 4.11 -5.27 -18.40
N ASN A 201 3.20 -5.13 -19.33
CA ASN A 201 3.03 -5.98 -20.50
C ASN A 201 2.61 -5.14 -21.73
N GLU A 202 2.39 -5.80 -22.86
CA GLU A 202 2.02 -5.14 -24.12
C GLU A 202 0.70 -4.34 -24.03
N GLU A 203 -0.23 -4.72 -23.15
CA GLU A 203 -1.51 -4.04 -22.94
C GLU A 203 -1.37 -2.82 -22.01
N THR A 204 -0.59 -2.94 -20.93
CA THR A 204 -0.50 -1.92 -19.87
C THR A 204 0.57 -0.86 -20.14
N GLN A 205 1.68 -1.22 -20.79
CA GLN A 205 2.80 -0.32 -21.06
C GLN A 205 2.38 0.94 -21.84
N PRO A 206 1.60 0.84 -22.94
CA PRO A 206 1.18 2.03 -23.68
C PRO A 206 0.32 2.99 -22.84
N VAL A 207 -0.46 2.47 -21.90
CA VAL A 207 -1.30 3.28 -20.99
C VAL A 207 -0.42 4.15 -20.10
N PHE A 208 0.63 3.56 -19.50
CA PHE A 208 1.57 4.28 -18.64
C PHE A 208 2.37 5.32 -19.41
N ILE A 209 2.89 4.96 -20.59
CA ILE A 209 3.65 5.89 -21.46
C ILE A 209 2.76 7.08 -21.85
N LYS A 210 1.52 6.82 -22.28
CA LYS A 210 0.58 7.87 -22.64
C LYS A 210 0.32 8.80 -21.47
N LYS A 211 0.03 8.25 -20.28
CA LYS A 211 -0.27 9.04 -19.09
C LYS A 211 0.93 9.87 -18.63
N ALA A 212 2.11 9.28 -18.62
CA ALA A 212 3.36 9.98 -18.28
C ALA A 212 3.64 11.13 -19.26
N HIS A 213 3.45 10.90 -20.56
CA HIS A 213 3.57 11.95 -21.57
C HIS A 213 2.57 13.10 -21.37
N GLU A 214 1.29 12.79 -21.09
CA GLU A 214 0.26 13.78 -20.78
C GLU A 214 0.61 14.66 -19.57
N GLN A 215 1.35 14.10 -18.60
CA GLN A 215 1.77 14.78 -17.39
C GLN A 215 3.18 15.38 -17.48
N ASN A 216 3.89 15.21 -18.60
CA ASN A 216 5.33 15.52 -18.71
C ASN A 216 6.13 14.89 -17.55
N SER A 217 5.76 13.67 -17.15
CA SER A 217 6.34 12.90 -16.05
C SER A 217 7.47 12.02 -16.58
N PRO A 218 8.69 12.06 -16.00
CA PRO A 218 9.71 11.06 -16.27
C PRO A 218 9.16 9.67 -15.90
N ILE A 219 9.34 8.69 -16.82
CA ILE A 219 8.86 7.33 -16.59
C ILE A 219 10.03 6.34 -16.60
N HIS A 220 10.11 5.51 -15.57
CA HIS A 220 11.12 4.48 -15.36
C HIS A 220 10.44 3.12 -15.27
N PHE A 221 10.90 2.17 -16.08
CA PHE A 221 10.43 0.79 -16.00
C PHE A 221 11.44 -0.04 -15.22
N ALA A 222 10.99 -0.74 -14.19
CA ALA A 222 11.86 -1.62 -13.43
C ALA A 222 12.32 -2.80 -14.29
N HIS A 223 13.59 -3.12 -14.21
CA HIS A 223 14.18 -4.25 -14.91
C HIS A 223 14.62 -5.32 -13.93
N ALA A 224 14.66 -6.57 -14.38
CA ALA A 224 15.23 -7.64 -13.60
C ALA A 224 16.68 -7.29 -13.23
N THR A 225 17.02 -7.47 -11.97
CA THR A 225 18.39 -7.29 -11.47
C THR A 225 18.89 -8.61 -10.91
N ASP A 226 20.15 -8.93 -11.24
CA ASP A 226 20.87 -10.10 -10.70
C ASP A 226 21.49 -9.82 -9.31
N ALA A 227 21.14 -8.71 -8.69
CA ALA A 227 21.66 -8.38 -7.39
C ALA A 227 21.20 -9.44 -6.37
N ASP A 228 22.15 -10.23 -5.90
CA ASP A 228 21.97 -11.22 -4.82
C ASP A 228 21.91 -10.48 -3.49
N MET A 229 20.78 -9.76 -3.26
CA MET A 229 20.54 -9.09 -2.00
C MET A 229 19.77 -10.02 -1.05
N ASN A 230 20.20 -10.05 0.18
CA ASN A 230 19.51 -10.81 1.23
C ASN A 230 18.21 -10.11 1.63
N PHE A 231 17.19 -10.19 0.76
CA PHE A 231 15.88 -9.62 1.03
C PHE A 231 15.16 -10.45 2.10
N GLU A 232 14.72 -9.80 3.19
CA GLU A 232 14.04 -10.47 4.31
C GLU A 232 12.73 -11.15 3.87
N LEU A 233 11.98 -10.53 2.97
CA LEU A 233 10.69 -11.05 2.51
C LEU A 233 10.88 -12.23 1.54
N LYS A 234 10.44 -13.44 1.95
CA LYS A 234 10.76 -14.71 1.28
C LYS A 234 9.72 -15.22 0.29
N GLY A 235 8.60 -14.52 0.07
CA GLY A 235 7.64 -14.89 -0.97
C GLY A 235 8.29 -14.84 -2.37
N ASN A 236 8.02 -15.81 -3.25
CA ASN A 236 8.58 -15.85 -4.61
C ASN A 236 8.25 -14.59 -5.42
N TYR A 237 7.09 -13.99 -5.18
CA TYR A 237 6.64 -12.73 -5.78
C TYR A 237 7.47 -11.52 -5.31
N GLN A 238 8.23 -11.63 -4.23
CA GLN A 238 9.02 -10.51 -3.71
C GLN A 238 10.21 -10.13 -4.58
N LYS A 239 10.66 -11.05 -5.46
CA LYS A 239 11.72 -10.73 -6.45
C LYS A 239 11.32 -9.57 -7.36
N LYS A 240 10.06 -9.51 -7.75
CA LYS A 240 9.52 -8.42 -8.59
C LYS A 240 9.35 -7.12 -7.81
N ASN A 241 8.89 -7.23 -6.56
CA ASN A 241 8.84 -6.07 -5.66
C ASN A 241 10.25 -5.52 -5.41
N PHE A 242 11.25 -6.39 -5.25
CA PHE A 242 12.65 -6.00 -5.12
C PHE A 242 13.12 -5.14 -6.31
N CYS A 243 12.85 -5.58 -7.55
CA CYS A 243 13.20 -4.81 -8.74
C CYS A 243 12.50 -3.44 -8.78
N THR A 244 11.22 -3.42 -8.43
CA THR A 244 10.42 -2.18 -8.36
C THR A 244 10.99 -1.20 -7.34
N ILE A 245 11.33 -1.70 -6.14
CA ILE A 245 11.87 -0.90 -5.04
C ILE A 245 13.27 -0.38 -5.41
N SER A 246 14.12 -1.23 -6.02
CA SER A 246 15.46 -0.81 -6.47
C SER A 246 15.37 0.34 -7.48
N ALA A 247 14.47 0.24 -8.46
CA ALA A 247 14.23 1.32 -9.42
C ALA A 247 13.69 2.59 -8.73
N ALA A 248 12.82 2.45 -7.72
CA ALA A 248 12.31 3.58 -6.96
C ALA A 248 13.41 4.28 -6.13
N VAL A 249 14.32 3.52 -5.54
CA VAL A 249 15.46 4.05 -4.79
C VAL A 249 16.41 4.81 -5.70
N GLU A 250 16.74 4.26 -6.89
CA GLU A 250 17.57 4.97 -7.86
C GLU A 250 16.91 6.27 -8.33
N CYS A 251 15.62 6.24 -8.63
CA CYS A 251 14.88 7.44 -8.98
C CYS A 251 14.90 8.50 -7.86
N LEU A 252 14.75 8.10 -6.60
CA LEU A 252 14.86 9.01 -5.45
C LEU A 252 16.27 9.62 -5.34
N LYS A 253 17.34 8.85 -5.63
CA LYS A 253 18.71 9.37 -5.66
C LYS A 253 18.89 10.39 -6.79
N GLU A 254 18.31 10.14 -7.97
CA GLU A 254 18.32 11.08 -9.10
C GLU A 254 17.60 12.39 -8.76
N GLU A 255 16.53 12.32 -7.95
CA GLU A 255 15.82 13.48 -7.40
C GLU A 255 16.54 14.16 -6.21
N GLY A 256 17.78 13.75 -5.92
CA GLY A 256 18.65 14.37 -4.92
C GLY A 256 18.38 13.93 -3.48
N ILE A 257 17.66 12.83 -3.26
CA ILE A 257 17.50 12.25 -1.93
C ILE A 257 18.74 11.41 -1.60
N GLU A 258 19.40 11.74 -0.48
CA GLU A 258 20.57 10.98 -0.03
C GLU A 258 20.12 9.62 0.52
N ILE A 259 20.55 8.54 -0.12
CA ILE A 259 20.32 7.16 0.33
C ILE A 259 21.62 6.36 0.10
N LYS A 260 22.25 5.97 1.19
CA LYS A 260 23.52 5.21 1.14
C LYS A 260 23.26 3.73 0.85
N ASP A 261 24.21 3.06 0.21
CA ASP A 261 24.08 1.64 -0.12
C ASP A 261 23.93 0.75 1.13
N GLU A 262 24.57 1.15 2.23
CA GLU A 262 24.41 0.49 3.53
C GLU A 262 22.97 0.60 4.05
N SER A 263 22.32 1.75 3.87
CA SER A 263 20.92 1.98 4.25
C SER A 263 19.96 1.18 3.37
N ILE A 264 20.25 1.06 2.08
CA ILE A 264 19.50 0.21 1.15
C ILE A 264 19.57 -1.24 1.60
N LYS A 265 20.79 -1.73 1.86
CA LYS A 265 21.01 -3.10 2.32
C LYS A 265 20.26 -3.36 3.63
N ASN A 266 20.46 -2.50 4.63
CA ASN A 266 19.80 -2.64 5.94
C ASN A 266 18.26 -2.63 5.82
N GLY A 267 17.70 -1.75 4.99
CA GLY A 267 16.27 -1.68 4.77
C GLY A 267 15.69 -2.93 4.12
N PHE A 268 16.40 -3.56 3.16
CA PHE A 268 15.96 -4.83 2.59
C PHE A 268 16.10 -6.02 3.55
N GLU A 269 17.12 -6.03 4.40
CA GLU A 269 17.41 -7.12 5.34
C GLU A 269 16.51 -7.11 6.59
N HIS A 270 15.89 -5.95 6.95
CA HIS A 270 15.19 -5.76 8.23
C HIS A 270 13.82 -5.07 8.06
N VAL A 271 13.08 -5.37 6.98
CA VAL A 271 11.77 -4.75 6.68
C VAL A 271 10.78 -4.95 7.83
N CYS A 272 10.65 -6.20 8.29
CA CYS A 272 9.66 -6.56 9.31
C CYS A 272 10.01 -5.94 10.67
N GLU A 273 11.29 -5.95 11.04
CA GLU A 273 11.78 -5.34 12.28
C GLU A 273 11.56 -3.82 12.29
N LEU A 274 11.95 -3.15 11.20
CA LEU A 274 11.90 -1.69 11.09
C LEU A 274 10.49 -1.13 10.92
N THR A 275 9.55 -1.92 10.35
CA THR A 275 8.25 -1.38 9.95
C THR A 275 7.05 -2.15 10.49
N GLY A 276 7.27 -3.31 11.10
CA GLY A 276 6.21 -4.16 11.61
C GLY A 276 5.35 -4.82 10.50
N LEU A 277 5.89 -5.03 9.30
CA LEU A 277 5.20 -5.76 8.23
C LEU A 277 4.92 -7.20 8.63
N ARG A 278 3.69 -7.66 8.39
CA ARG A 278 3.26 -9.03 8.67
C ARG A 278 2.52 -9.65 7.48
N GLY A 279 2.34 -11.00 7.54
CA GLY A 279 1.51 -11.72 6.59
C GLY A 279 2.10 -11.78 5.16
N ARG A 280 3.40 -11.84 5.00
CA ARG A 280 4.08 -11.98 3.69
C ARG A 280 5.02 -13.18 3.70
N TRP A 281 4.46 -14.38 3.54
CA TRP A 281 5.15 -15.67 3.74
C TRP A 281 5.81 -15.71 5.12
N GLU A 282 5.10 -15.19 6.11
CA GLU A 282 5.57 -15.03 7.48
C GLU A 282 5.55 -16.36 8.22
N LYS A 283 6.69 -16.77 8.76
CA LYS A 283 6.78 -17.92 9.63
C LYS A 283 6.32 -17.54 11.03
N LEU A 284 5.14 -18.02 11.42
CA LEU A 284 4.55 -17.78 12.74
C LEU A 284 5.08 -18.76 13.80
N ASN A 285 5.40 -19.99 13.40
CA ASN A 285 5.90 -21.03 14.30
C ASN A 285 6.77 -22.04 13.55
N GLU A 286 7.71 -22.69 14.23
CA GLU A 286 8.58 -23.72 13.65
C GLU A 286 8.06 -25.13 13.85
N HIS A 287 7.42 -25.40 14.97
CA HIS A 287 6.97 -26.72 15.35
C HIS A 287 5.54 -26.69 15.94
N PRO A 288 4.48 -26.98 15.18
CA PRO A 288 4.49 -27.28 13.74
C PRO A 288 4.85 -26.04 12.92
N LEU A 289 5.48 -26.24 11.76
CA LEU A 289 5.72 -25.16 10.82
C LEU A 289 4.40 -24.50 10.45
N THR A 290 4.27 -23.23 10.78
CA THR A 290 3.08 -22.42 10.50
C THR A 290 3.48 -21.17 9.73
N ILE A 291 2.90 -21.00 8.53
CA ILE A 291 3.18 -19.88 7.64
C ILE A 291 1.88 -19.11 7.40
N CYS A 292 1.97 -17.79 7.45
CA CYS A 292 0.88 -16.87 7.11
C CYS A 292 1.23 -16.06 5.86
N ASP A 293 0.27 -15.99 4.94
CA ASP A 293 0.34 -15.09 3.78
C ASP A 293 -1.04 -14.49 3.51
N THR A 294 -1.08 -13.25 3.04
CA THR A 294 -2.32 -12.51 2.77
C THR A 294 -2.72 -12.51 1.29
N GLY A 295 -2.13 -13.37 0.47
CA GLY A 295 -2.49 -13.54 -0.94
C GLY A 295 -3.96 -13.98 -1.08
N HIS A 296 -4.76 -13.18 -1.79
CA HIS A 296 -6.22 -13.34 -1.85
C HIS A 296 -6.81 -13.17 -3.26
N ASN A 297 -5.98 -13.10 -4.30
CA ASN A 297 -6.41 -13.04 -5.69
C ASN A 297 -5.63 -14.04 -6.55
N LEU A 298 -6.12 -14.32 -7.76
CA LEU A 298 -5.55 -15.33 -8.64
C LEU A 298 -4.06 -15.10 -8.91
N ALA A 299 -3.68 -13.86 -9.25
CA ALA A 299 -2.29 -13.53 -9.54
C ALA A 299 -1.34 -13.73 -8.34
N GLY A 300 -1.84 -13.56 -7.11
CA GLY A 300 -1.09 -13.89 -5.89
C GLY A 300 -0.95 -15.41 -5.72
N TRP A 301 -2.02 -16.17 -6.00
CA TRP A 301 -2.01 -17.61 -5.88
C TRP A 301 -1.11 -18.31 -6.89
N GLU A 302 -0.91 -17.79 -8.09
CA GLU A 302 0.06 -18.28 -9.07
C GLU A 302 1.49 -18.37 -8.51
N TYR A 303 1.83 -17.56 -7.51
CA TYR A 303 3.10 -17.63 -6.78
C TYR A 303 3.03 -18.47 -5.52
N LEU A 304 1.91 -18.42 -4.79
CA LEU A 304 1.77 -19.13 -3.51
C LEU A 304 1.65 -20.64 -3.70
N GLU A 305 0.91 -21.11 -4.70
CA GLU A 305 0.73 -22.52 -4.96
C GLU A 305 2.06 -23.28 -5.13
N PRO A 306 2.97 -22.91 -6.06
CA PRO A 306 4.24 -23.62 -6.21
C PRO A 306 5.14 -23.43 -4.98
N GLN A 307 5.02 -22.33 -4.25
CA GLN A 307 5.77 -22.13 -3.02
C GLN A 307 5.27 -23.04 -1.90
N ILE A 308 3.96 -23.17 -1.72
CA ILE A 308 3.33 -24.14 -0.80
C ILE A 308 3.72 -25.58 -1.19
N ALA A 309 3.69 -25.89 -2.50
CA ALA A 309 4.08 -27.20 -3.00
C ALA A 309 5.54 -27.54 -2.63
N SER A 310 6.44 -26.57 -2.67
CA SER A 310 7.86 -26.75 -2.36
C SER A 310 8.18 -27.03 -0.88
N VAL A 311 7.27 -26.71 0.04
CA VAL A 311 7.44 -26.99 1.47
C VAL A 311 7.40 -28.51 1.70
N LYS A 312 8.47 -29.08 2.24
CA LYS A 312 8.55 -30.52 2.55
C LYS A 312 7.79 -30.81 3.85
N ALA A 313 6.72 -31.56 3.76
CA ALA A 313 5.92 -32.04 4.90
C ALA A 313 5.13 -33.29 4.48
N ASP A 314 4.88 -34.21 5.41
CA ASP A 314 4.07 -35.40 5.19
C ASP A 314 2.58 -35.04 4.97
N THR A 315 2.11 -34.01 5.68
CA THR A 315 0.76 -33.48 5.56
C THR A 315 0.79 -31.96 5.63
N LYS A 316 0.03 -31.32 4.76
CA LYS A 316 -0.15 -29.86 4.74
C LYS A 316 -1.60 -29.53 5.07
N HIS A 317 -1.83 -28.68 6.05
CA HIS A 317 -3.13 -28.13 6.38
C HIS A 317 -3.19 -26.69 5.89
N ILE A 318 -4.17 -26.38 5.04
CA ILE A 318 -4.39 -25.03 4.52
C ILE A 318 -5.65 -24.48 5.16
N VAL A 319 -5.50 -23.37 5.90
CA VAL A 319 -6.62 -22.59 6.41
C VAL A 319 -6.75 -21.37 5.51
N PHE A 320 -7.86 -21.25 4.81
CA PHE A 320 -8.10 -20.21 3.82
C PHE A 320 -9.36 -19.41 4.18
N GLY A 321 -9.28 -18.11 4.05
CA GLY A 321 -10.40 -17.19 4.21
C GLY A 321 -10.31 -16.05 3.20
N MET A 322 -11.46 -15.62 2.68
CA MET A 322 -11.56 -14.47 1.79
C MET A 322 -12.94 -13.82 1.93
N VAL A 323 -13.09 -12.61 1.41
CA VAL A 323 -14.37 -11.89 1.38
C VAL A 323 -15.25 -12.40 0.23
N ASP A 324 -16.58 -12.27 0.39
CA ASP A 324 -17.59 -12.84 -0.51
C ASP A 324 -17.60 -12.23 -1.94
N ASP A 325 -16.95 -11.08 -2.14
CA ASP A 325 -16.88 -10.40 -3.44
C ASP A 325 -15.80 -10.95 -4.38
N LYS A 326 -15.02 -11.95 -3.94
CA LYS A 326 -13.97 -12.61 -4.71
C LYS A 326 -14.49 -13.88 -5.39
N ASP A 327 -13.99 -14.18 -6.57
CA ASP A 327 -14.32 -15.42 -7.28
C ASP A 327 -13.57 -16.61 -6.68
N VAL A 328 -14.22 -17.27 -5.72
CA VAL A 328 -13.69 -18.44 -5.01
C VAL A 328 -13.46 -19.61 -5.98
N CYS A 329 -14.27 -19.74 -7.04
CA CYS A 329 -14.19 -20.86 -7.98
C CYS A 329 -12.85 -20.90 -8.71
N LEU A 330 -12.30 -19.74 -9.08
CA LEU A 330 -11.00 -19.63 -9.74
C LEU A 330 -9.84 -20.10 -8.84
N LEU A 331 -9.96 -19.95 -7.54
CA LEU A 331 -8.94 -20.39 -6.57
C LEU A 331 -9.05 -21.88 -6.24
N TYR A 332 -10.27 -22.43 -6.24
CA TYR A 332 -10.53 -23.85 -5.93
C TYR A 332 -10.19 -24.79 -7.08
N THR A 333 -10.16 -24.29 -8.31
CA THR A 333 -9.90 -25.09 -9.53
C THR A 333 -8.46 -25.07 -9.99
N SER A 334 -7.55 -24.41 -9.27
CA SER A 334 -6.12 -24.59 -9.48
C SER A 334 -5.78 -26.07 -9.25
N PRO A 335 -5.15 -26.77 -10.21
CA PRO A 335 -4.87 -28.20 -10.07
C PRO A 335 -3.94 -28.42 -8.88
N SER A 336 -4.44 -29.18 -7.91
CA SER A 336 -3.68 -29.62 -6.74
C SER A 336 -2.64 -30.66 -7.11
#